data_ab299f7506ab1de10192a20f2bf604ba
#
_entry.id   ab299f7506ab1de10192a20f2bf604ba
#
_cell.length_a   1.000
_cell.length_b   1.000
_cell.length_c   1.000
_cell.angle_alpha   90.00
_cell.angle_beta   90.00
_cell.angle_gamma   90.00
#
_symmetry.space_group_name_H-M   'P 1'
#
loop_
_entity.id
_entity.type
_entity.pdbx_description
1 polymer ?
#
loop_
_entity_poly.entity_id
_entity_poly.type
_entity_poly.pdbx_seq_one_letter_code
_entity_poly.pdbx_strand_id
1 'polypeptide(L)'
;MIKSRISKFGVLATSILAIPALSLAGTPAKESKKIVEKTKESCITGDIGMDAYSQYVFHGITLENQGAILQPYANIYFNLYEGAGFLNNVSLNLGVWNSFHSNHTVASSTRNWFEFDFLAGLSFTFGKYFTLSPGYVAYTSPGDYFSTAHVAQLKLSVDDSDFLGAWALNPYVMVEAELDGKAGNGTDEGFYYEVGIAPGCKAGPVAISLPIKAGFGSNDYYAENAGYGFFSAGVALGYDLAFVPECYGTWTISASATYFNYGDANASASASTNPVKTAEVNAVVFGGGLKVAF
;
A
#
# COMPACT_ATOMS: atom_id res chain seq x y z
N MET A 1 22.82 -23.92 31.31
CA MET A 1 22.41 -22.52 31.06
C MET A 1 22.78 -22.15 29.63
N ILE A 2 21.83 -22.27 28.71
CA ILE A 2 22.02 -21.97 27.29
C ILE A 2 21.38 -20.62 27.07
N LYS A 3 22.18 -19.55 26.89
CA LYS A 3 21.69 -18.23 26.50
C LYS A 3 21.37 -18.26 25.01
N SER A 4 20.10 -18.32 24.67
CA SER A 4 19.60 -18.08 23.32
C SER A 4 19.82 -16.59 22.99
N ARG A 5 20.72 -16.30 22.05
CA ARG A 5 20.80 -15.01 21.40
C ARG A 5 19.79 -15.01 20.27
N ILE A 6 18.69 -14.33 20.49
CA ILE A 6 17.70 -14.01 19.44
C ILE A 6 18.36 -12.99 18.52
N SER A 7 18.59 -13.37 17.28
CA SER A 7 19.03 -12.49 16.19
C SER A 7 17.89 -11.53 15.87
N LYS A 8 18.18 -10.22 16.03
CA LYS A 8 17.25 -9.15 15.65
C LYS A 8 17.28 -8.99 14.14
N PHE A 9 16.22 -9.41 13.47
CA PHE A 9 15.96 -8.99 12.11
C PHE A 9 15.08 -7.72 12.18
N GLY A 10 15.56 -6.66 11.53
CA GLY A 10 14.82 -5.43 11.40
C GLY A 10 13.54 -5.66 10.60
N VAL A 11 12.41 -5.32 11.21
CA VAL A 11 11.15 -5.19 10.50
C VAL A 11 11.31 -4.02 9.54
N LEU A 12 11.36 -4.30 8.24
CA LEU A 12 11.23 -3.24 7.25
C LEU A 12 9.89 -2.54 7.52
N ALA A 13 9.97 -1.27 7.88
CA ALA A 13 8.80 -0.43 8.02
C ALA A 13 8.05 -0.42 6.69
N THR A 14 6.92 -1.10 6.67
CA THR A 14 6.04 -1.15 5.52
C THR A 14 5.43 0.23 5.31
N SER A 15 5.55 0.67 4.10
CA SER A 15 5.15 1.94 3.52
C SER A 15 3.87 2.53 4.07
N ILE A 16 3.92 3.80 4.39
CA ILE A 16 2.86 4.65 4.93
C ILE A 16 1.70 4.83 3.93
N LEU A 17 1.86 4.39 2.71
CA LEU A 17 0.99 4.79 1.63
C LEU A 17 -0.05 3.73 1.31
N ALA A 18 -1.30 4.16 1.26
CA ALA A 18 -2.44 3.39 0.77
C ALA A 18 -2.39 3.17 -0.75
N ILE A 19 -1.19 2.96 -1.29
CA ILE A 19 -1.07 2.33 -2.59
C ILE A 19 -1.40 0.86 -2.36
N PRO A 20 -2.12 0.19 -3.23
CA PRO A 20 -2.31 -1.26 -3.17
C PRO A 20 -0.98 -1.98 -3.48
N ALA A 21 0.11 -1.55 -2.84
CA ALA A 21 1.36 -2.27 -2.88
C ALA A 21 1.26 -3.39 -1.83
N LEU A 22 1.27 -4.60 -2.30
CA LEU A 22 1.39 -5.80 -1.48
C LEU A 22 2.66 -5.72 -0.64
N SER A 23 2.56 -5.24 0.59
CA SER A 23 3.64 -5.40 1.54
C SER A 23 3.65 -6.83 2.06
N LEU A 24 4.44 -7.67 1.41
CA LEU A 24 4.70 -9.03 1.86
C LEU A 24 5.57 -8.99 3.11
N ALA A 25 4.95 -9.04 4.28
CA ALA A 25 5.65 -9.28 5.54
C ALA A 25 6.22 -10.70 5.54
N GLY A 26 7.51 -10.83 5.22
CA GLY A 26 8.21 -12.11 5.24
C GLY A 26 8.87 -12.37 6.59
N THR A 27 8.51 -13.46 7.26
CA THR A 27 9.23 -13.98 8.42
C THR A 27 10.56 -14.62 7.97
N PRO A 28 11.71 -14.35 8.61
CA PRO A 28 13.00 -14.86 8.14
C PRO A 28 13.18 -16.36 8.42
N ALA A 29 13.68 -17.06 7.42
CA ALA A 29 14.12 -18.44 7.56
C ALA A 29 15.42 -18.52 8.40
N LYS A 30 15.54 -19.60 9.19
CA LYS A 30 16.66 -19.89 10.09
C LYS A 30 17.93 -20.19 9.30
N GLU A 31 18.93 -19.31 9.37
CA GLU A 31 20.23 -19.50 8.71
C GLU A 31 21.20 -20.39 9.47
N SER A 32 21.95 -21.20 8.71
CA SER A 32 23.13 -21.93 9.18
C SER A 32 24.33 -20.98 9.29
N LYS A 33 25.08 -21.12 10.39
CA LYS A 33 26.22 -20.28 10.77
C LYS A 33 27.31 -20.24 9.67
N LYS A 34 27.41 -19.14 8.93
CA LYS A 34 28.67 -18.59 8.46
C LYS A 34 28.95 -17.33 9.29
N ILE A 35 30.20 -17.20 9.78
CA ILE A 35 30.70 -15.95 10.39
C ILE A 35 30.75 -14.95 9.22
N VAL A 36 29.70 -14.15 9.08
CA VAL A 36 29.67 -13.03 8.16
C VAL A 36 30.12 -11.82 8.98
N GLU A 37 31.15 -11.12 8.53
CA GLU A 37 31.45 -9.77 8.98
C GLU A 37 30.16 -8.96 8.94
N LYS A 38 29.85 -8.27 10.04
CA LYS A 38 28.64 -7.48 10.19
C LYS A 38 28.74 -6.31 9.20
N THR A 39 28.24 -6.52 8.00
CA THR A 39 28.05 -5.42 7.04
C THR A 39 27.18 -4.38 7.74
N LYS A 40 27.66 -3.15 7.77
CA LYS A 40 26.93 -2.02 8.34
C LYS A 40 25.63 -1.89 7.57
N GLU A 41 24.50 -2.12 8.23
CA GLU A 41 23.19 -1.96 7.60
C GLU A 41 23.09 -0.56 6.99
N SER A 42 22.62 -0.45 5.78
CA SER A 42 22.48 0.84 5.10
C SER A 42 21.43 1.66 5.83
N CYS A 43 21.75 2.93 6.13
CA CYS A 43 20.76 3.87 6.64
C CYS A 43 19.77 4.33 5.54
N ILE A 44 20.05 3.99 4.29
CA ILE A 44 19.24 4.32 3.13
C ILE A 44 18.93 3.00 2.43
N THR A 45 17.66 2.74 2.24
CA THR A 45 17.12 1.62 1.45
C THR A 45 16.06 2.15 0.50
N GLY A 46 15.61 1.33 -0.43
CA GLY A 46 14.58 1.75 -1.35
C GLY A 46 13.96 0.57 -2.09
N ASP A 47 12.89 0.86 -2.79
CA ASP A 47 12.32 -0.06 -3.77
C ASP A 47 11.83 0.69 -5.01
N ILE A 48 11.90 -0.01 -6.13
CA ILE A 48 11.35 0.42 -7.42
C ILE A 48 10.54 -0.76 -7.93
N GLY A 49 9.34 -0.50 -8.41
CA GLY A 49 8.50 -1.56 -8.96
C GLY A 49 7.52 -1.06 -10.00
N MET A 50 6.85 -2.01 -10.60
CA MET A 50 5.75 -1.78 -11.52
C MET A 50 4.73 -2.90 -11.33
N ASP A 51 3.50 -2.50 -11.04
CA ASP A 51 2.36 -3.39 -10.96
C ASP A 51 1.45 -3.20 -12.20
N ALA A 52 0.74 -4.25 -12.56
CA ALA A 52 -0.32 -4.24 -13.57
C ALA A 52 -1.60 -4.77 -12.95
N TYR A 53 -2.73 -4.11 -13.22
CA TYR A 53 -4.02 -4.47 -12.67
C TYR A 53 -5.09 -4.57 -13.77
N SER A 54 -6.08 -5.43 -13.51
CA SER A 54 -7.28 -5.54 -14.35
C SER A 54 -8.27 -4.39 -14.13
N GLN A 55 -8.20 -3.74 -12.96
CA GLN A 55 -8.99 -2.55 -12.61
C GLN A 55 -8.18 -1.66 -11.66
N TYR A 56 -8.40 -0.34 -11.73
CA TYR A 56 -7.91 0.60 -10.75
C TYR A 56 -9.05 1.04 -9.83
N VAL A 57 -8.94 0.66 -8.56
CA VAL A 57 -9.91 1.00 -7.51
C VAL A 57 -9.19 1.85 -6.48
N PHE A 58 -9.63 3.08 -6.32
CA PHE A 58 -9.13 4.04 -5.34
C PHE A 58 -10.20 4.29 -4.27
N HIS A 59 -9.91 3.96 -3.03
CA HIS A 59 -10.82 4.11 -1.87
C HIS A 59 -12.26 3.59 -2.09
N GLY A 60 -12.42 2.52 -2.87
CA GLY A 60 -13.72 1.95 -3.22
C GLY A 60 -14.38 2.58 -4.45
N ILE A 61 -13.74 3.55 -5.08
CA ILE A 61 -14.17 4.17 -6.33
C ILE A 61 -13.42 3.50 -7.47
N THR A 62 -14.13 2.93 -8.44
CA THR A 62 -13.53 2.38 -9.65
C THR A 62 -13.17 3.50 -10.61
N LEU A 63 -11.88 3.74 -10.83
CA LEU A 63 -11.38 4.79 -11.71
C LEU A 63 -11.14 4.29 -13.14
N GLU A 64 -10.74 3.02 -13.31
CA GLU A 64 -10.59 2.37 -14.60
C GLU A 64 -10.87 0.86 -14.46
N ASN A 65 -11.62 0.29 -15.37
CA ASN A 65 -11.95 -1.15 -15.38
C ASN A 65 -11.75 -1.80 -16.73
N GLN A 66 -11.07 -1.13 -17.66
CA GLN A 66 -10.83 -1.62 -19.02
C GLN A 66 -9.38 -1.40 -19.45
N GLY A 67 -8.93 -2.23 -20.40
CA GLY A 67 -7.58 -2.10 -20.95
C GLY A 67 -6.46 -2.51 -20.00
N ALA A 68 -5.26 -2.02 -20.27
CA ALA A 68 -4.09 -2.23 -19.45
C ALA A 68 -3.90 -1.05 -18.50
N ILE A 69 -3.69 -1.35 -17.23
CA ILE A 69 -3.40 -0.39 -16.17
C ILE A 69 -2.03 -0.74 -15.63
N LEU A 70 -1.06 0.16 -15.75
CA LEU A 70 0.31 -0.01 -15.31
C LEU A 70 0.64 1.04 -14.24
N GLN A 71 1.17 0.60 -13.11
CA GLN A 71 1.40 1.43 -11.93
C GLN A 71 2.86 1.33 -11.46
N PRO A 72 3.79 2.06 -12.12
CA PRO A 72 5.17 2.13 -11.66
C PRO A 72 5.32 3.04 -10.44
N TYR A 73 6.21 2.65 -9.53
CA TYR A 73 6.52 3.40 -8.32
C TYR A 73 7.99 3.33 -7.95
N ALA A 74 8.43 4.28 -7.12
CA ALA A 74 9.74 4.27 -6.49
C ALA A 74 9.66 4.89 -5.10
N ASN A 75 10.30 4.26 -4.12
CA ASN A 75 10.39 4.72 -2.74
C ASN A 75 11.84 4.74 -2.28
N ILE A 76 12.18 5.71 -1.42
CA ILE A 76 13.44 5.77 -0.69
C ILE A 76 13.14 5.95 0.79
N TYR A 77 13.82 5.17 1.63
CA TYR A 77 13.65 5.15 3.07
C TYR A 77 14.96 5.57 3.74
N PHE A 78 14.88 6.48 4.69
CA PHE A 78 16.00 6.93 5.52
C PHE A 78 15.77 6.47 6.95
N ASN A 79 16.60 5.57 7.47
CA ASN A 79 16.59 5.23 8.88
C ASN A 79 17.25 6.36 9.67
N LEU A 80 16.43 7.19 10.33
CA LEU A 80 16.86 8.39 11.04
C LEU A 80 17.28 8.08 12.47
N TYR A 81 16.68 7.07 13.09
CA TYR A 81 16.96 6.67 14.46
C TYR A 81 16.68 5.19 14.68
N GLU A 82 17.55 4.53 15.39
CA GLU A 82 17.37 3.17 15.90
C GLU A 82 17.78 3.11 17.37
N GLY A 83 16.93 2.59 18.24
CA GLY A 83 17.14 2.54 19.67
C GLY A 83 16.55 1.31 20.36
N ALA A 84 17.06 1.01 21.55
CA ALA A 84 16.58 -0.10 22.38
C ALA A 84 15.55 0.32 23.43
N GLY A 85 15.16 1.60 23.47
CA GLY A 85 14.18 2.15 24.41
C GLY A 85 12.74 1.94 23.97
N PHE A 86 11.81 2.74 24.51
CA PHE A 86 10.41 2.71 24.11
C PHE A 86 10.22 3.12 22.64
N LEU A 87 10.89 4.18 22.19
CA LEU A 87 11.02 4.49 20.77
C LEU A 87 12.13 3.62 20.17
N ASN A 88 11.79 2.75 19.24
CA ASN A 88 12.70 1.77 18.64
C ASN A 88 13.27 2.23 17.30
N ASN A 89 12.44 2.87 16.47
CA ASN A 89 12.85 3.31 15.15
C ASN A 89 12.14 4.61 14.77
N VAL A 90 12.85 5.46 14.02
CA VAL A 90 12.27 6.57 13.26
C VAL A 90 12.79 6.49 11.85
N SER A 91 11.91 6.49 10.87
CA SER A 91 12.27 6.53 9.44
C SER A 91 11.52 7.61 8.69
N LEU A 92 12.17 8.17 7.67
CA LEU A 92 11.55 9.03 6.65
C LEU A 92 11.36 8.21 5.38
N ASN A 93 10.17 8.28 4.80
CA ASN A 93 9.87 7.76 3.48
C ASN A 93 9.59 8.92 2.52
N LEU A 94 10.17 8.85 1.31
CA LEU A 94 9.82 9.67 0.17
C LEU A 94 9.50 8.74 -1.00
N GLY A 95 8.41 8.99 -1.69
CA GLY A 95 7.96 8.14 -2.77
C GLY A 95 7.30 8.88 -3.91
N VAL A 96 7.26 8.22 -5.05
CA VAL A 96 6.45 8.58 -6.20
C VAL A 96 5.69 7.35 -6.68
N TRP A 97 4.46 7.57 -7.11
CA TRP A 97 3.64 6.53 -7.70
C TRP A 97 2.92 7.08 -8.93
N ASN A 98 2.62 6.21 -9.88
CA ASN A 98 2.00 6.59 -11.13
C ASN A 98 0.92 5.60 -11.54
N SER A 99 -0.04 6.04 -12.35
CA SER A 99 -0.98 5.17 -13.05
C SER A 99 -1.09 5.57 -14.52
N PHE A 100 -0.81 4.60 -15.39
CA PHE A 100 -0.96 4.72 -16.83
C PHE A 100 -2.07 3.81 -17.30
N HIS A 101 -3.01 4.35 -18.05
CA HIS A 101 -4.16 3.63 -18.59
C HIS A 101 -4.08 3.57 -20.12
N SER A 102 -4.28 2.38 -20.70
CA SER A 102 -4.35 2.23 -22.15
C SER A 102 -5.74 2.57 -22.70
N ASN A 103 -6.75 2.60 -21.82
CA ASN A 103 -8.10 2.99 -22.12
C ASN A 103 -8.46 4.27 -21.36
N HIS A 104 -9.51 4.96 -21.79
CA HIS A 104 -9.94 6.23 -21.22
C HIS A 104 -11.42 6.11 -20.87
N THR A 105 -11.73 5.42 -19.80
CA THR A 105 -13.11 5.27 -19.31
C THR A 105 -13.66 6.61 -18.84
N VAL A 106 -12.77 7.48 -18.30
CA VAL A 106 -13.08 8.86 -18.00
C VAL A 106 -12.87 9.73 -19.24
N ALA A 107 -13.93 10.07 -19.92
CA ALA A 107 -13.94 10.63 -21.29
C ALA A 107 -13.37 12.05 -21.48
N SER A 108 -12.69 12.65 -20.51
CA SER A 108 -12.24 14.05 -20.60
C SER A 108 -10.87 14.24 -21.26
N SER A 109 -10.06 13.20 -21.38
CA SER A 109 -8.70 13.27 -21.92
C SER A 109 -8.36 12.05 -22.75
N THR A 110 -7.43 12.20 -23.69
CA THR A 110 -6.85 11.10 -24.50
C THR A 110 -5.44 10.75 -24.07
N ARG A 111 -4.99 11.24 -22.93
CA ARG A 111 -3.64 11.03 -22.42
C ARG A 111 -3.59 9.75 -21.57
N ASN A 112 -2.57 8.94 -21.73
CA ASN A 112 -2.44 7.67 -21.01
C ASN A 112 -1.95 7.84 -19.57
N TRP A 113 -1.31 8.95 -19.22
CA TRP A 113 -0.82 9.23 -17.87
C TRP A 113 -1.94 9.80 -17.01
N PHE A 114 -2.64 8.91 -16.32
CA PHE A 114 -3.82 9.23 -15.54
C PHE A 114 -3.46 9.97 -14.25
N GLU A 115 -2.47 9.45 -13.50
CA GLU A 115 -2.15 9.92 -12.15
C GLU A 115 -0.66 9.87 -11.88
N PHE A 116 -0.20 10.84 -11.10
CA PHE A 116 1.13 10.91 -10.50
C PHE A 116 1.00 11.42 -9.08
N ASP A 117 1.53 10.65 -8.12
CA ASP A 117 1.50 10.98 -6.71
C ASP A 117 2.90 11.22 -6.18
N PHE A 118 3.03 12.25 -5.37
CA PHE A 118 4.19 12.46 -4.51
C PHE A 118 3.82 12.14 -3.06
N LEU A 119 4.69 11.43 -2.39
CA LEU A 119 4.44 10.86 -1.09
C LEU A 119 5.60 11.17 -0.15
N ALA A 120 5.29 11.66 1.05
CA ALA A 120 6.29 11.91 2.08
C ALA A 120 5.71 11.51 3.44
N GLY A 121 6.51 10.84 4.28
CA GLY A 121 6.01 10.44 5.59
C GLY A 121 7.12 10.07 6.55
N LEU A 122 6.78 10.13 7.84
CA LEU A 122 7.60 9.64 8.93
C LEU A 122 6.94 8.40 9.53
N SER A 123 7.75 7.47 10.02
CA SER A 123 7.29 6.34 10.81
C SER A 123 7.99 6.32 12.15
N PHE A 124 7.24 6.13 13.22
CA PHE A 124 7.71 6.02 14.59
C PHE A 124 7.30 4.67 15.15
N THR A 125 8.26 3.77 15.41
CA THR A 125 7.97 2.45 15.99
C THR A 125 8.21 2.47 17.48
N PHE A 126 7.17 2.13 18.25
CA PHE A 126 7.16 2.11 19.71
C PHE A 126 7.01 0.69 20.25
N GLY A 127 7.79 0.35 21.27
CA GLY A 127 7.71 -0.93 21.97
C GLY A 127 7.90 -2.15 21.05
N LYS A 128 8.43 -1.97 19.85
CA LYS A 128 8.56 -2.93 18.73
C LYS A 128 7.24 -3.32 18.04
N TYR A 129 6.10 -2.97 18.59
CA TYR A 129 4.80 -3.45 18.15
C TYR A 129 3.96 -2.41 17.44
N PHE A 130 4.05 -1.15 17.87
CA PHE A 130 3.19 -0.09 17.37
C PHE A 130 3.98 0.82 16.45
N THR A 131 3.50 1.03 15.24
CA THR A 131 4.07 2.02 14.33
C THR A 131 3.03 3.09 14.00
N LEU A 132 3.34 4.33 14.39
CA LEU A 132 2.57 5.52 14.04
C LEU A 132 3.22 6.20 12.84
N SER A 133 2.44 6.45 11.80
CA SER A 133 2.96 6.94 10.53
C SER A 133 2.14 8.14 10.04
N PRO A 134 2.53 9.37 10.42
CA PRO A 134 2.04 10.57 9.75
C PRO A 134 2.65 10.69 8.36
N GLY A 135 1.85 11.10 7.39
CA GLY A 135 2.23 11.25 6.00
C GLY A 135 1.48 12.36 5.29
N TYR A 136 1.93 12.63 4.09
CA TYR A 136 1.34 13.58 3.15
C TYR A 136 1.39 12.97 1.74
N VAL A 137 0.31 13.16 1.01
CA VAL A 137 0.18 12.75 -0.38
C VAL A 137 -0.31 13.94 -1.21
N ALA A 138 0.31 14.15 -2.37
CA ALA A 138 -0.22 15.00 -3.41
C ALA A 138 -0.66 14.11 -4.58
N TYR A 139 -1.95 13.96 -4.76
CA TYR A 139 -2.55 13.29 -5.91
C TYR A 139 -2.62 14.28 -7.06
N THR A 140 -1.99 13.98 -8.18
CA THR A 140 -1.97 14.88 -9.35
C THR A 140 -2.32 14.13 -10.63
N SER A 141 -2.91 14.81 -11.60
CA SER A 141 -3.25 14.21 -12.90
C SER A 141 -2.51 14.91 -14.04
N PRO A 142 -1.38 14.35 -14.52
CA PRO A 142 -0.70 14.88 -15.71
C PRO A 142 -1.56 14.83 -16.98
N GLY A 143 -2.56 13.96 -16.99
CA GLY A 143 -3.56 13.85 -18.05
C GLY A 143 -4.72 14.82 -17.96
N ASP A 144 -4.80 15.66 -16.91
CA ASP A 144 -5.92 16.58 -16.63
C ASP A 144 -7.26 15.84 -16.40
N TYR A 145 -7.23 14.65 -15.75
CA TYR A 145 -8.44 13.89 -15.43
C TYR A 145 -9.13 14.41 -14.17
N PHE A 146 -8.35 14.95 -13.22
CA PHE A 146 -8.83 15.54 -11.97
C PHE A 146 -7.88 16.66 -11.51
N SER A 147 -8.39 17.52 -10.64
CA SER A 147 -7.59 18.59 -10.01
C SER A 147 -6.71 18.01 -8.93
N THR A 148 -5.53 18.60 -8.72
CA THR A 148 -4.62 18.17 -7.65
C THR A 148 -5.34 18.19 -6.29
N ALA A 149 -5.13 17.11 -5.51
CA ALA A 149 -5.59 17.03 -4.13
C ALA A 149 -4.39 16.83 -3.19
N HIS A 150 -4.39 17.58 -2.09
CA HIS A 150 -3.39 17.54 -1.03
C HIS A 150 -3.99 16.88 0.20
N VAL A 151 -3.40 15.77 0.65
CA VAL A 151 -3.97 14.93 1.70
C VAL A 151 -2.96 14.70 2.81
N ALA A 152 -3.38 14.92 4.06
CA ALA A 152 -2.66 14.44 5.24
C ALA A 152 -3.15 13.05 5.60
N GLN A 153 -2.21 12.14 5.93
CA GLN A 153 -2.49 10.78 6.32
C GLN A 153 -1.94 10.49 7.70
N LEU A 154 -2.66 9.71 8.49
CA LEU A 154 -2.18 9.15 9.75
C LEU A 154 -2.56 7.67 9.82
N LYS A 155 -1.55 6.81 9.93
CA LYS A 155 -1.73 5.36 10.07
C LYS A 155 -1.15 4.88 11.40
N LEU A 156 -1.88 4.02 12.10
CA LEU A 156 -1.39 3.23 13.22
C LEU A 156 -1.47 1.76 12.83
N SER A 157 -0.34 1.06 12.91
CA SER A 157 -0.26 -0.38 12.67
C SER A 157 0.36 -1.11 13.86
N VAL A 158 0.03 -2.39 13.97
CA VAL A 158 0.52 -3.26 15.04
C VAL A 158 1.19 -4.48 14.41
N ASP A 159 2.42 -4.77 14.82
CA ASP A 159 3.06 -6.07 14.60
C ASP A 159 2.71 -6.98 15.78
N ASP A 160 1.81 -7.91 15.57
CA ASP A 160 1.34 -8.88 16.56
C ASP A 160 2.02 -10.26 16.42
N SER A 161 3.07 -10.35 15.61
CA SER A 161 3.79 -11.59 15.31
C SER A 161 4.46 -12.22 16.53
N ASP A 162 4.94 -11.42 17.49
CA ASP A 162 5.49 -11.92 18.76
C ASP A 162 4.43 -12.59 19.65
N PHE A 163 3.15 -12.25 19.48
CA PHE A 163 2.03 -12.78 20.26
C PHE A 163 1.32 -13.93 19.55
N LEU A 164 1.06 -13.80 18.25
CA LEU A 164 0.25 -14.72 17.47
C LEU A 164 1.10 -15.63 16.57
N GLY A 165 2.41 -15.34 16.41
CA GLY A 165 3.31 -16.15 15.61
C GLY A 165 2.86 -16.26 14.16
N ALA A 166 2.64 -17.51 13.70
CA ALA A 166 2.15 -17.76 12.34
C ALA A 166 0.70 -17.33 12.08
N TRP A 167 -0.02 -16.91 13.12
CA TRP A 167 -1.39 -16.38 13.04
C TRP A 167 -1.45 -14.86 13.15
N ALA A 168 -0.30 -14.18 13.04
CA ALA A 168 -0.23 -12.72 13.08
C ALA A 168 -1.18 -12.10 12.07
N LEU A 169 -1.97 -11.13 12.53
CA LEU A 169 -2.97 -10.43 11.72
C LEU A 169 -2.46 -9.12 11.16
N ASN A 170 -1.46 -8.51 11.82
CA ASN A 170 -0.88 -7.21 11.47
C ASN A 170 -1.95 -6.13 11.28
N PRO A 171 -2.81 -5.87 12.28
CA PRO A 171 -3.92 -4.96 12.14
C PRO A 171 -3.45 -3.51 11.99
N TYR A 172 -4.25 -2.71 11.28
CA TYR A 172 -4.03 -1.27 11.17
C TYR A 172 -5.33 -0.49 11.10
N VAL A 173 -5.22 0.78 11.44
CA VAL A 173 -6.22 1.81 11.16
C VAL A 173 -5.53 2.98 10.49
N MET A 174 -6.23 3.65 9.59
CA MET A 174 -5.74 4.82 8.86
C MET A 174 -6.83 5.86 8.73
N VAL A 175 -6.44 7.12 8.80
CA VAL A 175 -7.28 8.26 8.45
C VAL A 175 -6.53 9.14 7.47
N GLU A 176 -7.24 9.63 6.48
CA GLU A 176 -6.80 10.68 5.56
C GLU A 176 -7.72 11.89 5.71
N ALA A 177 -7.13 13.08 5.64
CA ALA A 177 -7.83 14.35 5.63
C ALA A 177 -7.45 15.10 4.34
N GLU A 178 -8.42 15.43 3.52
CA GLU A 178 -8.22 16.33 2.40
C GLU A 178 -7.93 17.73 2.94
N LEU A 179 -6.80 18.32 2.54
CA LEU A 179 -6.33 19.62 3.01
C LEU A 179 -6.64 20.73 2.00
N ASP A 180 -6.58 20.38 0.71
CA ASP A 180 -6.88 21.26 -0.42
C ASP A 180 -7.15 20.36 -1.64
N GLY A 181 -8.25 20.59 -2.32
CA GLY A 181 -8.74 19.73 -3.39
C GLY A 181 -9.30 18.40 -2.86
N LYS A 182 -9.89 17.62 -3.74
CA LYS A 182 -10.65 16.42 -3.42
C LYS A 182 -10.03 15.19 -4.06
N ALA A 183 -9.65 14.23 -3.23
CA ALA A 183 -9.23 12.90 -3.64
C ALA A 183 -10.43 11.95 -3.81
N GLY A 184 -11.46 12.15 -2.98
CA GLY A 184 -12.76 11.49 -3.10
C GLY A 184 -13.64 12.09 -4.19
N ASN A 185 -14.87 11.60 -4.29
CA ASN A 185 -15.88 12.09 -5.22
C ASN A 185 -16.96 12.97 -4.54
N GLY A 186 -16.66 13.48 -3.36
CA GLY A 186 -17.53 14.33 -2.57
C GLY A 186 -17.67 15.75 -3.10
N THR A 187 -18.44 16.58 -2.37
CA THR A 187 -18.70 17.98 -2.73
C THR A 187 -17.71 18.95 -2.11
N ASP A 188 -17.17 18.64 -0.94
CA ASP A 188 -16.18 19.40 -0.20
C ASP A 188 -15.05 18.48 0.28
N GLU A 189 -14.02 19.08 0.91
CA GLU A 189 -12.95 18.32 1.55
C GLU A 189 -13.49 17.48 2.69
N GLY A 190 -13.10 16.22 2.72
CA GLY A 190 -13.60 15.24 3.68
C GLY A 190 -12.51 14.41 4.34
N PHE A 191 -12.96 13.38 5.04
CA PHE A 191 -12.10 12.39 5.67
C PHE A 191 -12.37 11.01 5.10
N TYR A 192 -11.29 10.27 4.85
CA TYR A 192 -11.34 8.85 4.55
C TYR A 192 -10.78 8.06 5.73
N TYR A 193 -11.39 6.90 6.01
CA TYR A 193 -10.98 6.00 7.06
C TYR A 193 -10.82 4.58 6.51
N GLU A 194 -9.77 3.89 6.92
CA GLU A 194 -9.54 2.50 6.53
C GLU A 194 -9.13 1.67 7.75
N VAL A 195 -9.65 0.47 7.84
CA VAL A 195 -9.21 -0.54 8.79
C VAL A 195 -8.88 -1.81 8.03
N GLY A 196 -7.85 -2.53 8.48
CA GLY A 196 -7.47 -3.76 7.80
C GLY A 196 -6.59 -4.67 8.62
N ILE A 197 -6.45 -5.89 8.09
CA ILE A 197 -5.51 -6.92 8.53
C ILE A 197 -4.83 -7.51 7.31
N ALA A 198 -3.61 -8.04 7.50
CA ALA A 198 -2.87 -8.69 6.44
C ALA A 198 -2.12 -9.92 6.97
N PRO A 199 -2.84 -10.98 7.42
CA PRO A 199 -2.17 -12.21 7.83
C PRO A 199 -1.39 -12.81 6.66
N GLY A 200 -0.25 -13.43 6.97
CA GLY A 200 0.60 -14.00 5.94
C GLY A 200 1.52 -15.09 6.46
N CYS A 201 2.02 -15.90 5.52
CA CYS A 201 2.97 -16.97 5.80
C CYS A 201 3.92 -17.17 4.62
N LYS A 202 4.97 -17.97 4.84
CA LYS A 202 5.84 -18.44 3.75
C LYS A 202 5.61 -19.94 3.51
N ALA A 203 5.42 -20.31 2.25
CA ALA A 203 5.35 -21.69 1.78
C ALA A 203 6.55 -21.94 0.84
N GLY A 204 7.66 -22.40 1.40
CA GLY A 204 8.93 -22.49 0.67
C GLY A 204 9.41 -21.10 0.24
N PRO A 205 9.71 -20.88 -1.06
CA PRO A 205 10.16 -19.58 -1.57
C PRO A 205 9.01 -18.59 -1.81
N VAL A 206 7.75 -19.02 -1.66
CA VAL A 206 6.58 -18.20 -1.91
C VAL A 206 6.11 -17.56 -0.62
N ALA A 207 6.01 -16.25 -0.60
CA ALA A 207 5.30 -15.50 0.43
C ALA A 207 3.82 -15.40 0.05
N ILE A 208 2.93 -15.63 1.02
CA ILE A 208 1.48 -15.59 0.86
C ILE A 208 0.94 -14.57 1.86
N SER A 209 0.08 -13.67 1.42
CA SER A 209 -0.65 -12.73 2.27
C SER A 209 -2.14 -12.76 1.94
N LEU A 210 -2.97 -12.54 2.96
CA LEU A 210 -4.43 -12.50 2.86
C LEU A 210 -4.95 -11.13 3.34
N PRO A 211 -4.75 -10.05 2.55
CA PRO A 211 -5.21 -8.72 2.93
C PRO A 211 -6.74 -8.67 2.99
N ILE A 212 -7.28 -8.14 4.09
CA ILE A 212 -8.70 -7.88 4.29
C ILE A 212 -8.81 -6.46 4.82
N LYS A 213 -9.65 -5.63 4.19
CA LYS A 213 -9.83 -4.25 4.62
C LYS A 213 -11.22 -3.70 4.30
N ALA A 214 -11.59 -2.65 5.03
CA ALA A 214 -12.80 -1.88 4.77
C ALA A 214 -12.48 -0.39 4.82
N GLY A 215 -13.07 0.36 3.90
CA GLY A 215 -12.93 1.80 3.77
C GLY A 215 -14.25 2.52 3.98
N PHE A 216 -14.17 3.69 4.61
CA PHE A 216 -15.31 4.54 4.94
C PHE A 216 -14.91 6.00 4.64
N GLY A 217 -15.91 6.83 4.35
CA GLY A 217 -15.73 8.28 4.17
C GLY A 217 -16.64 9.08 5.07
N SER A 218 -16.28 10.33 5.35
CA SER A 218 -17.24 11.31 5.84
C SER A 218 -18.26 11.66 4.74
N ASN A 219 -19.31 12.36 5.09
CA ASN A 219 -20.34 12.78 4.15
C ASN A 219 -19.79 13.66 3.00
N ASP A 220 -18.68 14.38 3.27
CA ASP A 220 -18.08 15.27 2.29
C ASP A 220 -17.07 14.57 1.39
N TYR A 221 -16.49 13.44 1.85
CA TYR A 221 -15.52 12.65 1.09
C TYR A 221 -16.14 11.88 -0.06
N TYR A 222 -17.28 11.22 0.18
CA TYR A 222 -18.06 10.53 -0.84
C TYR A 222 -19.30 11.34 -1.21
N ALA A 223 -19.74 11.23 -2.47
CA ALA A 223 -20.96 11.91 -2.94
C ALA A 223 -22.22 11.39 -2.19
N GLU A 224 -23.22 12.25 -2.08
CA GLU A 224 -24.57 11.90 -1.61
C GLU A 224 -24.66 11.28 -0.21
N ASN A 225 -23.79 11.73 0.72
CA ASN A 225 -23.76 11.23 2.10
C ASN A 225 -23.41 9.73 2.23
N ALA A 226 -22.74 9.16 1.24
CA ALA A 226 -22.25 7.78 1.30
C ALA A 226 -21.15 7.67 2.37
N GLY A 227 -21.37 6.85 3.40
CA GLY A 227 -20.39 6.61 4.45
C GLY A 227 -19.55 5.36 4.23
N TYR A 228 -20.13 4.33 3.62
CA TYR A 228 -19.46 3.07 3.34
C TYR A 228 -18.83 3.08 1.95
N GLY A 229 -17.50 2.97 1.89
CA GLY A 229 -16.74 2.93 0.64
C GLY A 229 -16.69 1.53 0.05
N PHE A 230 -16.08 0.60 0.76
CA PHE A 230 -15.91 -0.78 0.30
C PHE A 230 -15.49 -1.73 1.42
N PHE A 231 -15.66 -3.01 1.15
CA PHE A 231 -14.96 -4.13 1.78
C PHE A 231 -14.14 -4.85 0.73
N SER A 232 -12.94 -5.28 1.07
CA SER A 232 -12.14 -6.14 0.20
C SER A 232 -11.47 -7.27 0.96
N ALA A 233 -11.32 -8.40 0.28
CA ALA A 233 -10.56 -9.55 0.75
C ALA A 233 -9.82 -10.17 -0.43
N GLY A 234 -8.53 -10.50 -0.24
CA GLY A 234 -7.71 -10.97 -1.33
C GLY A 234 -6.69 -12.01 -0.93
N VAL A 235 -6.02 -12.54 -1.93
CA VAL A 235 -4.79 -13.31 -1.81
C VAL A 235 -3.71 -12.65 -2.62
N ALA A 236 -2.52 -12.61 -2.05
CA ALA A 236 -1.34 -12.07 -2.67
C ALA A 236 -0.17 -13.03 -2.53
N LEU A 237 0.56 -13.20 -3.59
CA LEU A 237 1.69 -14.11 -3.70
C LEU A 237 2.93 -13.31 -4.11
N GLY A 238 4.07 -13.61 -3.49
CA GLY A 238 5.37 -13.07 -3.89
C GLY A 238 6.39 -14.18 -3.99
N TYR A 239 7.28 -14.07 -4.97
CA TYR A 239 8.35 -15.01 -5.20
C TYR A 239 9.65 -14.26 -5.46
N ASP A 240 10.63 -14.43 -4.56
CA ASP A 240 11.94 -13.80 -4.72
C ASP A 240 12.76 -14.56 -5.76
N LEU A 241 13.31 -13.83 -6.74
CA LEU A 241 14.09 -14.38 -7.85
C LEU A 241 15.51 -14.71 -7.41
N ALA A 242 15.70 -15.84 -6.74
CA ALA A 242 16.97 -16.27 -6.16
C ALA A 242 18.12 -16.44 -7.17
N PHE A 243 17.83 -16.46 -8.48
CA PHE A 243 18.85 -16.50 -9.53
C PHE A 243 19.49 -15.12 -9.83
N VAL A 244 18.88 -14.02 -9.37
CA VAL A 244 19.44 -12.69 -9.49
C VAL A 244 20.46 -12.49 -8.37
N PRO A 245 21.72 -12.10 -8.67
CA PRO A 245 22.70 -11.85 -7.63
C PRO A 245 22.27 -10.75 -6.66
N GLU A 246 22.44 -10.96 -5.35
CA GLU A 246 22.02 -10.04 -4.28
C GLU A 246 22.59 -8.61 -4.41
N CYS A 247 23.75 -8.45 -5.08
CA CYS A 247 24.32 -7.13 -5.33
C CYS A 247 23.47 -6.22 -6.25
N TYR A 248 22.48 -6.79 -6.93
CA TYR A 248 21.48 -6.04 -7.71
C TYR A 248 20.16 -5.83 -6.95
N GLY A 249 20.16 -6.09 -5.64
CA GLY A 249 18.97 -6.04 -4.79
C GLY A 249 18.13 -7.32 -4.84
N THR A 250 17.06 -7.33 -4.03
CA THR A 250 16.10 -8.44 -4.00
C THR A 250 15.01 -8.21 -5.03
N TRP A 251 14.93 -9.09 -6.01
CA TRP A 251 13.93 -9.03 -7.07
C TRP A 251 12.76 -9.95 -6.73
N THR A 252 11.55 -9.42 -6.74
CA THR A 252 10.34 -10.17 -6.40
C THR A 252 9.33 -10.02 -7.52
N ILE A 253 8.81 -11.14 -8.02
CA ILE A 253 7.58 -11.15 -8.84
C ILE A 253 6.38 -11.40 -7.93
N SER A 254 5.24 -10.77 -8.25
CA SER A 254 4.02 -10.89 -7.48
C SER A 254 2.81 -11.19 -8.36
N ALA A 255 1.79 -11.80 -7.73
CA ALA A 255 0.47 -11.97 -8.30
C ALA A 255 -0.58 -11.80 -7.20
N SER A 256 -1.75 -11.28 -7.55
CA SER A 256 -2.85 -11.10 -6.60
C SER A 256 -4.22 -11.29 -7.24
N ALA A 257 -5.19 -11.61 -6.39
CA ALA A 257 -6.60 -11.57 -6.71
C ALA A 257 -7.35 -11.01 -5.50
N THR A 258 -8.07 -9.91 -5.69
CA THR A 258 -8.79 -9.21 -4.62
C THR A 258 -10.24 -9.05 -5.00
N TYR A 259 -11.12 -9.58 -4.17
CA TYR A 259 -12.55 -9.32 -4.24
C TYR A 259 -12.86 -7.98 -3.57
N PHE A 260 -13.69 -7.19 -4.23
CA PHE A 260 -14.28 -5.97 -3.70
C PHE A 260 -15.79 -6.10 -3.63
N ASN A 261 -16.36 -5.72 -2.50
CA ASN A 261 -17.76 -5.35 -2.36
C ASN A 261 -17.80 -3.83 -2.23
N TYR A 262 -18.34 -3.16 -3.22
CA TYR A 262 -18.42 -1.71 -3.26
C TYR A 262 -19.62 -1.22 -2.47
N GLY A 263 -19.42 -0.12 -1.75
CA GLY A 263 -20.47 0.62 -1.10
C GLY A 263 -21.14 1.66 -2.01
N ASP A 264 -21.94 2.51 -1.39
CA ASP A 264 -22.65 3.59 -2.08
C ASP A 264 -21.73 4.60 -2.75
N ALA A 265 -20.48 4.69 -2.28
CA ALA A 265 -19.43 5.56 -2.85
C ALA A 265 -19.20 5.29 -4.35
N ASN A 266 -19.16 4.02 -4.77
CA ASN A 266 -18.99 3.67 -6.18
C ASN A 266 -20.27 3.89 -7.01
N ALA A 267 -21.44 3.70 -6.42
CA ALA A 267 -22.72 3.96 -7.07
C ALA A 267 -22.90 5.46 -7.36
N SER A 268 -22.51 6.31 -6.42
CA SER A 268 -22.56 7.77 -6.56
C SER A 268 -21.59 8.29 -7.63
N ALA A 269 -20.39 7.69 -7.74
CA ALA A 269 -19.44 8.00 -8.80
C ALA A 269 -20.00 7.72 -10.19
N SER A 270 -20.79 6.67 -10.35
CA SER A 270 -21.49 6.33 -11.63
C SER A 270 -22.57 7.33 -12.02
N ALA A 271 -23.19 8.01 -11.08
CA ALA A 271 -24.22 9.00 -11.32
C ALA A 271 -23.66 10.37 -11.78
N SER A 272 -22.43 10.70 -11.41
CA SER A 272 -21.75 11.94 -11.75
C SER A 272 -21.02 11.84 -13.09
N THR A 273 -21.69 12.09 -14.20
CA THR A 273 -21.15 12.39 -15.55
C THR A 273 -20.08 11.46 -16.14
N ASN A 274 -19.71 10.41 -15.45
CA ASN A 274 -18.69 9.48 -15.88
C ASN A 274 -19.31 8.13 -16.18
N PRO A 275 -19.36 7.67 -17.45
CA PRO A 275 -19.94 6.40 -17.79
C PRO A 275 -18.97 5.25 -17.51
N VAL A 276 -18.53 5.06 -16.28
CA VAL A 276 -18.14 3.73 -15.84
C VAL A 276 -19.42 2.91 -15.93
N LYS A 277 -19.56 2.19 -17.03
CA LYS A 277 -20.76 1.45 -17.36
C LYS A 277 -21.05 0.47 -16.24
N THR A 278 -22.17 0.69 -15.58
CA THR A 278 -22.75 -0.08 -14.49
C THR A 278 -22.04 0.11 -13.14
N ALA A 279 -22.79 0.58 -12.15
CA ALA A 279 -22.43 0.48 -10.75
C ALA A 279 -22.24 -1.01 -10.41
N GLU A 280 -21.02 -1.52 -10.58
CA GLU A 280 -20.69 -2.87 -10.12
C GLU A 280 -20.77 -2.86 -8.61
N VAL A 281 -21.61 -3.73 -8.05
CA VAL A 281 -21.70 -3.92 -6.59
C VAL A 281 -20.51 -4.72 -6.09
N ASN A 282 -19.93 -5.54 -6.96
CA ASN A 282 -18.80 -6.41 -6.65
C ASN A 282 -17.87 -6.54 -7.85
N ALA A 283 -16.58 -6.67 -7.58
CA ALA A 283 -15.57 -6.99 -8.60
C ALA A 283 -14.49 -7.91 -8.05
N VAL A 284 -13.79 -8.61 -8.95
CA VAL A 284 -12.52 -9.26 -8.64
C VAL A 284 -11.44 -8.59 -9.46
N VAL A 285 -10.48 -8.00 -8.76
CA VAL A 285 -9.33 -7.32 -9.36
C VAL A 285 -8.14 -8.27 -9.33
N PHE A 286 -7.57 -8.54 -10.49
CA PHE A 286 -6.33 -9.29 -10.64
C PHE A 286 -5.16 -8.32 -10.77
N GLY A 287 -4.04 -8.66 -10.12
CA GLY A 287 -2.81 -7.89 -10.18
C GLY A 287 -1.59 -8.78 -10.35
N GLY A 288 -0.53 -8.20 -10.87
CA GLY A 288 0.78 -8.81 -10.94
C GLY A 288 1.85 -7.75 -11.06
N GLY A 289 3.06 -8.02 -10.55
CA GLY A 289 4.09 -7.00 -10.50
C GLY A 289 5.51 -7.54 -10.46
N LEU A 290 6.44 -6.63 -10.63
CA LEU A 290 7.87 -6.84 -10.46
C LEU A 290 8.42 -5.70 -9.59
N LYS A 291 9.17 -6.07 -8.56
CA LYS A 291 9.81 -5.14 -7.62
C LYS A 291 11.28 -5.48 -7.44
N VAL A 292 12.11 -4.48 -7.28
CA VAL A 292 13.47 -4.61 -6.75
C VAL A 292 13.60 -3.77 -5.49
N ALA A 293 14.11 -4.36 -4.41
CA ALA A 293 14.45 -3.70 -3.15
C ALA A 293 15.99 -3.69 -2.96
N PHE A 294 16.55 -2.57 -2.46
CA PHE A 294 17.99 -2.35 -2.29
C PHE A 294 18.30 -1.56 -1.02
#